data_a04a657cf02c27396c69b9f7445ef76e
#
_entry.id   a04a657cf02c27396c69b9f7445ef76e
#
_cell.length_a   1.000
_cell.length_b   1.000
_cell.length_c   1.000
_cell.angle_alpha   90.00
_cell.angle_beta   90.00
_cell.angle_gamma   90.00
#
_symmetry.space_group_name_H-M   'P 1'
#
loop_
_entity.id
_entity.type
_entity.pdbx_description
1 polymer ?
#
loop_
_entity_poly.entity_id
_entity_poly.type
_entity_poly.pdbx_seq_one_letter_code
_entity_poly.pdbx_strand_id
1 'polypeptide(L)'
;MSIREYTKKDLDSMVKIWNQVVVDGVAFPQEECLTPETGQEFFAAQDYCAVAEEAGEVLGLYILHPNNVGRCGHICNASYAVDRARRGAHIGEKLVSDCLVQGKRLGYRVLQLNAVVASNTHARHLYERLGFVQLGTIPGGFRRKDGHYEDICPYYHVL
;
A
#
# COMPACT_ATOMS: atom_id res chain seq x y z
N MET A 1 9.72 15.21 -8.08
CA MET A 1 8.71 14.45 -7.31
C MET A 1 9.18 14.28 -5.88
N SER A 2 8.29 14.57 -4.93
CA SER A 2 8.56 14.43 -3.50
C SER A 2 7.55 13.49 -2.86
N ILE A 3 7.97 12.79 -1.79
CA ILE A 3 7.09 12.00 -0.94
C ILE A 3 6.96 12.77 0.38
N ARG A 4 5.74 13.05 0.79
CA ARG A 4 5.45 13.80 2.02
C ARG A 4 4.20 13.29 2.71
N GLU A 5 4.06 13.61 3.99
CA GLU A 5 2.81 13.34 4.71
C GLU A 5 1.64 14.05 4.03
N TYR A 6 0.49 13.38 3.99
CA TYR A 6 -0.70 13.95 3.38
C TYR A 6 -1.27 15.10 4.22
N THR A 7 -2.01 15.96 3.57
CA THR A 7 -2.82 17.00 4.21
C THR A 7 -4.27 16.88 3.73
N LYS A 8 -5.18 17.62 4.34
CA LYS A 8 -6.60 17.62 3.95
C LYS A 8 -6.82 17.98 2.47
N LYS A 9 -5.93 18.75 1.89
CA LYS A 9 -6.00 19.13 0.46
C LYS A 9 -5.81 17.95 -0.47
N ASP A 10 -5.18 16.88 0.01
CA ASP A 10 -4.85 15.71 -0.80
C ASP A 10 -5.98 14.68 -0.82
N LEU A 11 -6.96 14.78 0.08
CA LEU A 11 -7.95 13.73 0.30
C LEU A 11 -8.74 13.34 -0.95
N ASP A 12 -9.19 14.31 -1.75
CA ASP A 12 -9.94 14.00 -2.96
C ASP A 12 -9.13 13.16 -3.94
N SER A 13 -7.86 13.52 -4.15
CA SER A 13 -6.95 12.77 -5.00
C SER A 13 -6.63 11.39 -4.43
N MET A 14 -6.43 11.30 -3.11
CA MET A 14 -6.15 10.04 -2.43
C MET A 14 -7.31 9.06 -2.58
N VAL A 15 -8.54 9.53 -2.36
CA VAL A 15 -9.77 8.71 -2.53
C VAL A 15 -9.88 8.23 -3.97
N LYS A 16 -9.67 9.12 -4.93
CA LYS A 16 -9.72 8.76 -6.36
C LYS A 16 -8.73 7.66 -6.71
N ILE A 17 -7.47 7.83 -6.29
CA ILE A 17 -6.40 6.87 -6.60
C ILE A 17 -6.63 5.54 -5.88
N TRP A 18 -7.01 5.59 -4.60
CA TRP A 18 -7.35 4.40 -3.84
C TRP A 18 -8.45 3.58 -4.51
N ASN A 19 -9.52 4.26 -4.92
CA ASN A 19 -10.66 3.63 -5.55
C ASN A 19 -10.35 3.02 -6.92
N GLN A 20 -9.39 3.55 -7.66
CA GLN A 20 -8.92 2.92 -8.90
C GLN A 20 -8.44 1.49 -8.63
N VAL A 21 -7.67 1.29 -7.57
CA VAL A 21 -7.14 -0.03 -7.20
C VAL A 21 -8.24 -0.96 -6.71
N VAL A 22 -9.19 -0.44 -5.92
CA VAL A 22 -10.35 -1.21 -5.46
C VAL A 22 -11.19 -1.70 -6.64
N VAL A 23 -11.48 -0.81 -7.59
CA VAL A 23 -12.29 -1.13 -8.78
C VAL A 23 -11.59 -2.15 -9.69
N ASP A 24 -10.28 -2.05 -9.82
CA ASP A 24 -9.51 -3.01 -10.62
C ASP A 24 -9.61 -4.45 -10.06
N GLY A 25 -9.72 -4.59 -8.74
CA GLY A 25 -10.01 -5.87 -8.09
C GLY A 25 -8.93 -6.93 -8.23
N VAL A 26 -7.66 -6.52 -8.36
CA VAL A 26 -6.53 -7.43 -8.61
C VAL A 26 -5.38 -7.26 -7.62
N ALA A 27 -5.49 -6.33 -6.66
CA ALA A 27 -4.40 -6.04 -5.72
C ALA A 27 -4.88 -5.82 -4.28
N PHE A 28 -5.91 -5.01 -4.05
CA PHE A 28 -6.41 -4.73 -2.70
C PHE A 28 -7.50 -5.73 -2.30
N PRO A 29 -7.54 -6.14 -1.01
CA PRO A 29 -8.60 -7.00 -0.51
C PRO A 29 -9.94 -6.28 -0.37
N GLN A 30 -9.97 -4.94 -0.30
CA GLN A 30 -11.20 -4.17 -0.15
C GLN A 30 -12.06 -4.27 -1.41
N GLU A 31 -13.36 -4.44 -1.23
CA GLU A 31 -14.35 -4.53 -2.30
C GLU A 31 -15.15 -3.23 -2.47
N GLU A 32 -15.24 -2.42 -1.41
CA GLU A 32 -16.01 -1.18 -1.40
C GLU A 32 -15.10 0.03 -1.60
N CYS A 33 -15.54 0.94 -2.47
CA CYS A 33 -14.88 2.22 -2.66
C CYS A 33 -15.08 3.14 -1.45
N LEU A 34 -14.12 4.03 -1.24
CA LEU A 34 -14.25 5.11 -0.26
C LEU A 34 -15.10 6.23 -0.83
N THR A 35 -15.91 6.85 0.04
CA THR A 35 -16.54 8.14 -0.22
C THR A 35 -15.63 9.25 0.30
N PRO A 36 -15.87 10.54 -0.02
CA PRO A 36 -15.11 11.62 0.61
C PRO A 36 -15.12 11.55 2.15
N GLU A 37 -16.28 11.24 2.74
CA GLU A 37 -16.44 11.15 4.20
C GLU A 37 -15.75 9.93 4.79
N THR A 38 -15.98 8.75 4.24
CA THR A 38 -15.34 7.52 4.72
C THR A 38 -13.84 7.53 4.44
N GLY A 39 -13.41 8.17 3.35
CA GLY A 39 -12.00 8.35 3.03
C GLY A 39 -11.29 9.22 4.05
N GLN A 40 -11.89 10.32 4.46
CA GLN A 40 -11.33 11.18 5.50
C GLN A 40 -11.10 10.39 6.81
N GLU A 41 -12.08 9.61 7.24
CA GLU A 41 -11.98 8.79 8.43
C GLU A 41 -10.93 7.68 8.27
N PHE A 42 -10.93 7.02 7.12
CA PHE A 42 -10.02 5.93 6.83
C PHE A 42 -8.55 6.37 6.89
N PHE A 43 -8.22 7.46 6.24
CA PHE A 43 -6.83 7.96 6.23
C PHE A 43 -6.43 8.56 7.58
N ALA A 44 -7.36 9.21 8.28
CA ALA A 44 -7.08 9.76 9.62
C ALA A 44 -6.83 8.67 10.67
N ALA A 45 -7.39 7.47 10.47
CA ALA A 45 -7.20 6.34 11.39
C ALA A 45 -5.86 5.61 11.20
N GLN A 46 -5.12 5.90 10.14
CA GLN A 46 -3.80 5.31 9.91
C GLN A 46 -2.75 5.96 10.84
N ASP A 47 -1.68 5.24 11.13
CA ASP A 47 -0.55 5.82 11.87
C ASP A 47 0.19 6.85 11.02
N TYR A 48 0.24 6.61 9.72
CA TYR A 48 0.89 7.51 8.77
C TYR A 48 0.35 7.28 7.37
N CYS A 49 0.15 8.37 6.64
CA CYS A 49 -0.14 8.31 5.22
C CYS A 49 0.75 9.32 4.51
N ALA A 50 1.29 8.93 3.38
CA ALA A 50 2.08 9.81 2.53
C ALA A 50 1.56 9.82 1.10
N VAL A 51 1.83 10.92 0.41
CA VAL A 51 1.52 11.10 -1.00
C VAL A 51 2.80 11.38 -1.77
N ALA A 52 2.83 10.90 -3.01
CA ALA A 52 3.81 11.32 -4.00
C ALA A 52 3.25 12.53 -4.75
N GLU A 53 3.97 13.63 -4.75
CA GLU A 53 3.55 14.88 -5.37
C GLU A 53 4.57 15.36 -6.39
N GLU A 54 4.07 15.85 -7.51
CA GLU A 54 4.88 16.51 -8.51
C GLU A 54 4.07 17.63 -9.14
N ALA A 55 4.64 18.85 -9.17
CA ALA A 55 4.01 20.04 -9.76
C ALA A 55 2.59 20.29 -9.22
N GLY A 56 2.35 20.04 -7.94
CA GLY A 56 1.06 20.24 -7.29
C GLY A 56 0.06 19.10 -7.48
N GLU A 57 0.43 18.04 -8.19
CA GLU A 57 -0.44 16.88 -8.42
C GLU A 57 -0.03 15.70 -7.54
N VAL A 58 -1.03 15.03 -6.96
CA VAL A 58 -0.84 13.78 -6.23
C VAL A 58 -0.81 12.64 -7.24
N LEU A 59 0.28 11.88 -7.25
CA LEU A 59 0.53 10.79 -8.19
C LEU A 59 0.32 9.40 -7.60
N GLY A 60 0.32 9.31 -6.29
CA GLY A 60 0.18 8.06 -5.56
C GLY A 60 0.19 8.30 -4.07
N LEU A 61 -0.02 7.23 -3.32
CA LEU A 61 -0.07 7.29 -1.85
C LEU A 61 0.29 5.95 -1.24
N TYR A 62 0.58 5.96 0.06
CA TYR A 62 0.55 4.76 0.87
C TYR A 62 -0.07 5.04 2.23
N ILE A 63 -0.56 3.97 2.85
CA ILE A 63 -1.01 3.95 4.24
C ILE A 63 -0.09 3.04 5.05
N LEU A 64 0.09 3.36 6.32
CA LEU A 64 0.88 2.59 7.26
C LEU A 64 0.13 2.46 8.58
N HIS A 65 0.00 1.24 9.07
CA HIS A 65 -0.73 0.94 10.30
C HIS A 65 -0.18 -0.32 10.96
N PRO A 66 -0.49 -0.60 12.24
CA PRO A 66 -0.10 -1.85 12.87
C PRO A 66 -0.70 -3.05 12.11
N ASN A 67 0.10 -4.11 11.95
CA ASN A 67 -0.39 -5.36 11.38
C ASN A 67 -0.99 -6.28 12.44
N ASN A 68 -0.60 -6.08 13.70
CA ASN A 68 -1.01 -6.95 14.80
C ASN A 68 -1.08 -6.14 16.10
N VAL A 69 -1.31 -6.80 17.20
CA VAL A 69 -1.56 -6.17 18.51
C VAL A 69 -0.58 -6.67 19.56
N GLY A 70 -0.49 -5.94 20.66
CA GLY A 70 0.24 -6.37 21.86
C GLY A 70 1.69 -6.69 21.57
N ARG A 71 2.11 -7.90 21.88
CA ARG A 71 3.51 -8.35 21.73
C ARG A 71 3.97 -8.43 20.28
N CYS A 72 3.06 -8.37 19.32
CA CYS A 72 3.35 -8.29 17.87
C CYS A 72 3.01 -6.91 17.30
N GLY A 73 2.73 -5.92 18.11
CA GLY A 73 2.35 -4.57 17.69
C GLY A 73 3.47 -3.76 17.07
N HIS A 74 4.70 -4.25 17.09
CA HIS A 74 5.85 -3.65 16.41
C HIS A 74 5.97 -4.07 14.94
N ILE A 75 5.04 -4.86 14.44
CA ILE A 75 4.93 -5.21 13.02
C ILE A 75 3.89 -4.31 12.39
N CYS A 76 4.26 -3.58 11.37
CA CYS A 76 3.33 -2.75 10.60
C CYS A 76 2.96 -3.40 9.27
N ASN A 77 1.90 -2.86 8.67
CA ASN A 77 1.44 -3.22 7.34
C ASN A 77 1.25 -1.94 6.53
N ALA A 78 1.39 -2.04 5.24
CA ALA A 78 1.21 -0.91 4.33
C ALA A 78 0.48 -1.33 3.06
N SER A 79 -0.17 -0.38 2.43
CA SER A 79 -0.77 -0.52 1.11
C SER A 79 -0.37 0.67 0.26
N TYR A 80 -0.04 0.41 -1.00
CA TYR A 80 0.46 1.42 -1.93
C TYR A 80 -0.48 1.52 -3.12
N ALA A 81 -0.77 2.73 -3.57
CA ALA A 81 -1.58 2.98 -4.75
C ALA A 81 -0.93 4.05 -5.61
N VAL A 82 -0.85 3.81 -6.91
CA VAL A 82 -0.31 4.76 -7.89
C VAL A 82 -1.40 5.07 -8.89
N ASP A 83 -1.56 6.36 -9.22
CA ASP A 83 -2.51 6.79 -10.26
C ASP A 83 -2.20 6.04 -11.56
N ARG A 84 -3.21 5.37 -12.11
CA ARG A 84 -3.05 4.58 -13.34
C ARG A 84 -2.55 5.42 -14.52
N ALA A 85 -2.85 6.71 -14.54
CA ALA A 85 -2.38 7.63 -15.58
C ALA A 85 -0.89 7.98 -15.46
N ARG A 86 -0.26 7.61 -14.34
CA ARG A 86 1.13 8.01 -14.01
C ARG A 86 2.06 6.82 -13.79
N ARG A 87 1.63 5.61 -14.11
CA ARG A 87 2.46 4.41 -13.96
C ARG A 87 3.70 4.48 -14.83
N GLY A 88 4.79 3.86 -14.38
CA GLY A 88 6.05 3.77 -15.11
C GLY A 88 7.09 4.82 -14.74
N ALA A 89 6.80 5.74 -13.82
CA ALA A 89 7.73 6.78 -13.37
C ALA A 89 8.43 6.43 -12.04
N HIS A 90 8.51 5.15 -11.69
CA HIS A 90 9.09 4.64 -10.43
C HIS A 90 8.43 5.21 -9.17
N ILE A 91 7.17 5.64 -9.28
CA ILE A 91 6.42 6.22 -8.16
C ILE A 91 6.25 5.19 -7.04
N GLY A 92 5.86 3.96 -7.40
CA GLY A 92 5.70 2.87 -6.43
C GLY A 92 6.97 2.59 -5.65
N GLU A 93 8.11 2.54 -6.32
CA GLU A 93 9.42 2.34 -5.68
C GLU A 93 9.73 3.43 -4.66
N LYS A 94 9.47 4.68 -5.01
CA LYS A 94 9.70 5.81 -4.11
C LYS A 94 8.75 5.78 -2.91
N LEU A 95 7.49 5.42 -3.12
CA LEU A 95 6.52 5.26 -2.03
C LEU A 95 6.95 4.15 -1.05
N VAL A 96 7.35 3.00 -1.56
CA VAL A 96 7.78 1.88 -0.73
C VAL A 96 9.06 2.23 0.02
N SER A 97 10.03 2.84 -0.63
CA SER A 97 11.29 3.28 0.00
C SER A 97 11.04 4.28 1.13
N ASP A 98 10.17 5.26 0.92
CA ASP A 98 9.79 6.21 1.95
C ASP A 98 9.07 5.52 3.11
N CYS A 99 8.18 4.57 2.81
CA CYS A 99 7.45 3.80 3.81
C CYS A 99 8.39 3.03 4.75
N LEU A 100 9.45 2.45 4.23
CA LEU A 100 10.46 1.77 5.04
C LEU A 100 11.13 2.74 6.03
N VAL A 101 11.45 3.94 5.57
CA VAL A 101 12.05 4.99 6.41
C VAL A 101 11.06 5.45 7.48
N GLN A 102 9.82 5.74 7.11
CA GLN A 102 8.81 6.24 8.04
C GLN A 102 8.38 5.18 9.05
N GLY A 103 8.26 3.92 8.63
CA GLY A 103 7.97 2.82 9.54
C GLY A 103 9.02 2.69 10.65
N LYS A 104 10.28 2.78 10.29
CA LYS A 104 11.38 2.78 11.26
C LYS A 104 11.33 4.01 12.18
N ARG A 105 11.08 5.19 11.62
CA ARG A 105 10.96 6.44 12.39
C ARG A 105 9.84 6.36 13.43
N LEU A 106 8.73 5.71 13.10
CA LEU A 106 7.58 5.54 14.00
C LEU A 106 7.80 4.46 15.07
N GLY A 107 8.94 3.78 15.04
CA GLY A 107 9.28 2.76 16.03
C GLY A 107 8.92 1.33 15.65
N TYR A 108 8.39 1.10 14.46
CA TYR A 108 8.16 -0.25 13.97
C TYR A 108 9.48 -0.97 13.68
N ARG A 109 9.50 -2.28 13.87
CA ARG A 109 10.69 -3.11 13.68
C ARG A 109 10.62 -4.00 12.45
N VAL A 110 9.42 -4.26 11.96
CA VAL A 110 9.16 -5.12 10.79
C VAL A 110 7.99 -4.53 10.03
N LEU A 111 8.08 -4.53 8.70
CA LEU A 111 6.96 -4.26 7.82
C LEU A 111 6.57 -5.56 7.13
N GLN A 112 5.30 -5.94 7.23
CA GLN A 112 4.75 -7.14 6.62
C GLN A 112 3.68 -6.77 5.60
N LEU A 113 3.76 -7.39 4.42
CA LEU A 113 2.75 -7.31 3.38
C LEU A 113 2.00 -8.63 3.38
N ASN A 114 0.67 -8.59 3.57
CA ASN A 114 -0.11 -9.80 3.87
C ASN A 114 -0.61 -10.54 2.63
N ALA A 115 -0.92 -9.82 1.57
CA ALA A 115 -1.71 -10.38 0.46
C ALA A 115 -1.22 -9.86 -0.90
N VAL A 116 0.07 -10.02 -1.18
CA VAL A 116 0.60 -9.71 -2.50
C VAL A 116 0.16 -10.80 -3.47
N VAL A 117 -0.65 -10.43 -4.46
CA VAL A 117 -1.20 -11.39 -5.43
C VAL A 117 -0.06 -11.95 -6.29
N ALA A 118 -0.01 -13.28 -6.42
CA ALA A 118 1.10 -13.97 -7.07
C ALA A 118 1.33 -13.52 -8.52
N SER A 119 0.27 -13.19 -9.24
CA SER A 119 0.36 -12.70 -10.63
C SER A 119 0.81 -11.26 -10.76
N ASN A 120 0.85 -10.51 -9.66
CA ASN A 120 1.36 -9.14 -9.66
C ASN A 120 2.90 -9.14 -9.64
N THR A 121 3.47 -9.58 -10.75
CA THR A 121 4.92 -9.78 -10.88
C THR A 121 5.69 -8.47 -10.78
N HIS A 122 5.11 -7.37 -11.24
CA HIS A 122 5.74 -6.04 -11.14
C HIS A 122 5.94 -5.64 -9.67
N ALA A 123 4.92 -5.78 -8.85
CA ALA A 123 5.02 -5.47 -7.41
C ALA A 123 5.98 -6.44 -6.70
N ARG A 124 5.91 -7.72 -7.01
CA ARG A 124 6.80 -8.72 -6.40
C ARG A 124 8.27 -8.44 -6.70
N HIS A 125 8.60 -8.13 -7.95
CA HIS A 125 9.97 -7.75 -8.32
C HIS A 125 10.42 -6.47 -7.60
N LEU A 126 9.53 -5.49 -7.46
CA LEU A 126 9.80 -4.27 -6.72
C LEU A 126 10.16 -4.57 -5.26
N TYR A 127 9.33 -5.37 -4.58
CA TYR A 127 9.56 -5.71 -3.18
C TYR A 127 10.86 -6.49 -3.00
N GLU A 128 11.11 -7.48 -3.83
CA GLU A 128 12.34 -8.28 -3.77
C GLU A 128 13.58 -7.43 -4.03
N ARG A 129 13.52 -6.50 -4.99
CA ARG A 129 14.61 -5.56 -5.28
C ARG A 129 14.90 -4.63 -4.10
N LEU A 130 13.88 -4.26 -3.32
CA LEU A 130 14.03 -3.41 -2.15
C LEU A 130 14.37 -4.19 -0.87
N GLY A 131 14.58 -5.50 -0.97
CA GLY A 131 15.03 -6.32 0.14
C GLY A 131 13.95 -7.03 0.94
N PHE A 132 12.69 -7.02 0.47
CA PHE A 132 11.63 -7.82 1.07
C PHE A 132 11.88 -9.30 0.80
N VAL A 133 11.51 -10.13 1.77
CA VAL A 133 11.64 -11.59 1.71
C VAL A 133 10.25 -12.21 1.68
N GLN A 134 10.01 -13.11 0.72
CA GLN A 134 8.77 -13.86 0.64
C GLN A 134 8.71 -14.91 1.74
N LEU A 135 7.61 -14.92 2.50
CA LEU A 135 7.39 -15.88 3.59
C LEU A 135 6.82 -17.23 3.09
N GLY A 136 6.21 -17.22 1.94
CA GLY A 136 5.56 -18.41 1.40
C GLY A 136 4.48 -18.05 0.40
N THR A 137 3.60 -19.01 0.15
CA THR A 137 2.46 -18.85 -0.75
C THR A 137 1.22 -19.43 -0.10
N ILE A 138 0.12 -18.69 -0.11
CA ILE A 138 -1.18 -19.18 0.34
C ILE A 138 -2.01 -19.46 -0.91
N PRO A 139 -2.31 -20.73 -1.21
CA PRO A 139 -3.09 -21.08 -2.40
C PRO A 139 -4.50 -20.50 -2.32
N GLY A 140 -4.94 -19.88 -3.43
CA GLY A 140 -6.29 -19.35 -3.53
C GLY A 140 -6.65 -18.26 -2.51
N GLY A 141 -5.66 -17.55 -1.99
CA GLY A 141 -5.86 -16.57 -0.92
C GLY A 141 -6.54 -15.27 -1.34
N PHE A 142 -6.70 -15.02 -2.62
CA PHE A 142 -7.31 -13.80 -3.15
C PHE A 142 -8.40 -14.13 -4.16
N ARG A 143 -9.62 -13.67 -3.89
CA ARG A 143 -10.73 -13.83 -4.85
C ARG A 143 -10.79 -12.59 -5.74
N ARG A 144 -10.53 -12.78 -7.02
CA ARG A 144 -10.64 -11.72 -8.02
C ARG A 144 -12.10 -11.30 -8.18
N LYS A 145 -12.29 -10.12 -8.74
CA LYS A 145 -13.60 -9.57 -9.02
C LYS A 145 -14.41 -10.45 -10.02
N ASP A 146 -13.73 -11.22 -10.89
CA ASP A 146 -14.36 -12.17 -11.82
C ASP A 146 -14.71 -13.52 -11.17
N GLY A 147 -14.43 -13.69 -9.88
CA GLY A 147 -14.71 -14.92 -9.13
C GLY A 147 -13.59 -15.95 -9.12
N HIS A 148 -12.53 -15.78 -9.89
CA HIS A 148 -11.37 -16.66 -9.84
C HIS A 148 -10.53 -16.39 -8.59
N TYR A 149 -9.92 -17.47 -8.07
CA TYR A 149 -9.01 -17.37 -6.92
C TYR A 149 -7.57 -17.38 -7.41
N GLU A 150 -6.76 -16.52 -6.82
CA GLU A 150 -5.33 -16.47 -7.06
C GLU A 150 -4.56 -16.72 -5.77
N ASP A 151 -3.32 -17.16 -5.90
CA ASP A 151 -2.42 -17.32 -4.76
C ASP A 151 -1.96 -15.95 -4.27
N ILE A 152 -1.66 -15.86 -2.99
CA ILE A 152 -1.03 -14.69 -2.39
C ILE A 152 0.31 -15.06 -1.78
N CYS A 153 1.24 -14.10 -1.82
CA CYS A 153 2.59 -14.24 -1.30
C CYS A 153 2.82 -13.20 -0.21
N PRO A 154 2.80 -13.59 1.08
CA PRO A 154 3.20 -12.69 2.15
C PRO A 154 4.70 -12.37 2.07
N TYR A 155 5.05 -11.11 2.36
CA TYR A 155 6.44 -10.63 2.39
C TYR A 155 6.71 -9.91 3.70
N TYR A 156 7.96 -9.84 4.11
CA TYR A 156 8.37 -8.99 5.22
C TYR A 156 9.69 -8.27 4.92
N HIS A 157 9.92 -7.21 5.64
CA HIS A 157 11.19 -6.45 5.63
C HIS A 157 11.51 -6.01 7.05
N VAL A 158 12.72 -6.29 7.51
CA VAL A 158 13.21 -5.77 8.80
C VAL A 158 13.54 -4.29 8.63
N LEU A 159 13.11 -3.47 9.57
CA LEU A 159 13.30 -2.02 9.51
C LEU A 159 14.53 -1.53 10.31
#